data_1561f42bb139df831664686f6b990ff4
#
_entry.id   1561f42bb139df831664686f6b990ff4
#
_cell.length_a   1.000
_cell.length_b   1.000
_cell.length_c   1.000
_cell.angle_alpha   90.00
_cell.angle_beta   90.00
_cell.angle_gamma   90.00
#
_symmetry.space_group_name_H-M   'P 1'
#
loop_
_entity.id
_entity.type
_entity.pdbx_description
1 polymer ?
#
loop_
_entity_poly.entity_id
_entity_poly.type
_entity_poly.pdbx_seq_one_letter_code
_entity_poly.pdbx_strand_id
1 'polypeptide(L)'
;MDVQRVQQNIFLVFYGGVTVWNVIACCYLIFRRGNAIAPNITPPVRLRRWTAAFSAAMALSHVWYLPMYILTPGDDAYLTYLVGGMLDVMVVLPLAMVVLLVMLQDRRRPLWPVGVVVAPLGVAGAWCVATRSVTVLPFVYAYFLLMCMGILIYMVRETRRYGRWLHDNYADLEHKEVWQSLIVLILMLLAFIIYIFEIGGQAYEYVMQLVDVMMICYFLWRTETLSDLSVVAHDAEYGQYHPVDDTGEKENNESSLSIRNKIEPLLERHCEEPQLYLQNDISLSQLAKQIGVNRVYLSQHFAQQGTTYNAYINGLRIHHFINLYQEAAAAHLPITVRQLAFESGFYSYGTFNTAFKQSMGMTATKWMRNHGVAGPAN
;
A
#
# COMPACT_ATOMS: atom_id res chain seq x y z
N MET A 1 -4.66 48.37 -9.26
CA MET A 1 -4.98 47.26 -8.35
C MET A 1 -3.65 46.56 -8.06
N ASP A 2 -3.28 46.45 -6.81
CA ASP A 2 -1.93 46.04 -6.39
C ASP A 2 -1.74 44.55 -6.75
N VAL A 3 -0.73 44.22 -7.54
CA VAL A 3 -0.48 42.84 -8.03
C VAL A 3 -0.36 41.86 -6.85
N GLN A 4 0.26 42.32 -5.75
CA GLN A 4 0.37 41.51 -4.53
C GLN A 4 -0.98 41.17 -3.92
N ARG A 5 -1.94 42.09 -3.89
CA ARG A 5 -3.31 41.79 -3.40
C ARG A 5 -4.03 40.78 -4.27
N VAL A 6 -3.84 40.84 -5.58
CA VAL A 6 -4.44 39.86 -6.49
C VAL A 6 -3.87 38.47 -6.25
N GLN A 7 -2.55 38.35 -6.13
CA GLN A 7 -1.88 37.08 -5.82
C GLN A 7 -2.33 36.53 -4.47
N GLN A 8 -2.41 37.35 -3.43
CA GLN A 8 -2.87 36.93 -2.11
C GLN A 8 -4.34 36.44 -2.14
N ASN A 9 -5.22 37.14 -2.86
CA ASN A 9 -6.60 36.70 -2.98
C ASN A 9 -6.72 35.39 -3.75
N ILE A 10 -5.95 35.18 -4.80
CA ILE A 10 -5.91 33.91 -5.56
C ILE A 10 -5.45 32.78 -4.64
N PHE A 11 -4.39 33.01 -3.86
CA PHE A 11 -3.91 32.02 -2.89
C PHE A 11 -4.99 31.68 -1.85
N LEU A 12 -5.65 32.65 -1.25
CA LEU A 12 -6.70 32.42 -0.26
C LEU A 12 -7.90 31.62 -0.82
N VAL A 13 -8.28 31.88 -2.07
CA VAL A 13 -9.34 31.08 -2.75
C VAL A 13 -8.90 29.65 -2.95
N PHE A 14 -7.66 29.46 -3.40
CA PHE A 14 -7.10 28.11 -3.58
C PHE A 14 -6.97 27.36 -2.25
N TYR A 15 -6.43 28.01 -1.22
CA TYR A 15 -6.29 27.50 0.14
C TYR A 15 -7.66 27.08 0.74
N GLY A 16 -8.67 27.93 0.61
CA GLY A 16 -10.05 27.61 1.02
C GLY A 16 -10.62 26.45 0.24
N GLY A 17 -10.38 26.38 -1.07
CA GLY A 17 -10.79 25.26 -1.91
C GLY A 17 -10.21 23.92 -1.48
N VAL A 18 -8.92 23.90 -1.13
CA VAL A 18 -8.23 22.70 -0.61
C VAL A 18 -8.79 22.30 0.76
N THR A 19 -9.08 23.27 1.63
CA THR A 19 -9.73 22.99 2.93
C THR A 19 -11.08 22.33 2.74
N VAL A 20 -11.92 22.87 1.86
CA VAL A 20 -13.24 22.29 1.53
C VAL A 20 -13.08 20.88 0.94
N TRP A 21 -12.12 20.67 0.06
CA TRP A 21 -11.81 19.36 -0.51
C TRP A 21 -11.50 18.31 0.58
N ASN A 22 -10.67 18.67 1.58
CA ASN A 22 -10.34 17.81 2.71
C ASN A 22 -11.59 17.48 3.57
N VAL A 23 -12.47 18.47 3.80
CA VAL A 23 -13.74 18.25 4.53
C VAL A 23 -14.67 17.31 3.74
N ILE A 24 -14.81 17.51 2.43
CA ILE A 24 -15.61 16.64 1.57
C ILE A 24 -15.05 15.20 1.59
N ALA A 25 -13.73 15.03 1.48
CA ALA A 25 -13.07 13.73 1.55
C ALA A 25 -13.35 13.03 2.90
N CYS A 26 -13.23 13.75 4.00
CA CYS A 26 -13.55 13.24 5.33
C CYS A 26 -15.02 12.81 5.44
N CYS A 27 -15.96 13.66 5.04
CA CYS A 27 -17.41 13.35 5.04
C CYS A 27 -17.73 12.14 4.15
N TYR A 28 -17.14 12.08 2.95
CA TYR A 28 -17.28 10.94 2.05
C TYR A 28 -16.88 9.63 2.72
N LEU A 29 -15.70 9.60 3.34
CA LEU A 29 -15.17 8.40 4.01
C LEU A 29 -15.98 7.98 5.24
N ILE A 30 -16.61 8.93 5.95
CA ILE A 30 -17.41 8.64 7.14
C ILE A 30 -18.82 8.15 6.76
N PHE A 31 -19.50 8.85 5.86
CA PHE A 31 -20.94 8.66 5.63
C PHE A 31 -21.24 7.68 4.49
N ARG A 32 -20.41 7.60 3.46
CA ARG A 32 -20.66 6.70 2.34
C ARG A 32 -20.17 5.28 2.66
N ARG A 33 -21.04 4.28 2.51
CA ARG A 33 -20.71 2.88 2.77
C ARG A 33 -20.18 2.11 1.56
N GLY A 34 -20.57 2.50 0.35
CA GLY A 34 -20.14 1.85 -0.89
C GLY A 34 -18.97 2.57 -1.56
N ASN A 35 -18.15 1.82 -2.30
CA ASN A 35 -17.07 2.39 -3.10
C ASN A 35 -17.60 3.03 -4.38
N ALA A 36 -17.02 4.17 -4.81
CA ALA A 36 -17.33 4.80 -6.06
C ALA A 36 -16.46 4.30 -7.22
N ILE A 37 -15.19 4.01 -6.92
CA ILE A 37 -14.17 3.66 -7.94
C ILE A 37 -14.17 2.16 -8.23
N ALA A 38 -14.25 1.33 -7.19
CA ALA A 38 -14.23 -0.12 -7.31
C ALA A 38 -15.38 -0.76 -6.51
N PRO A 39 -16.63 -0.77 -7.05
CA PRO A 39 -17.80 -1.22 -6.32
C PRO A 39 -17.73 -2.67 -5.83
N ASN A 40 -16.95 -3.51 -6.53
CA ASN A 40 -16.80 -4.93 -6.24
C ASN A 40 -15.73 -5.24 -5.18
N ILE A 41 -14.99 -4.22 -4.72
CA ILE A 41 -13.94 -4.39 -3.71
C ILE A 41 -14.46 -3.90 -2.36
N THR A 42 -14.31 -4.73 -1.35
CA THR A 42 -14.55 -4.33 0.04
C THR A 42 -13.26 -3.78 0.65
N PRO A 43 -13.22 -2.48 0.98
CA PRO A 43 -12.02 -1.87 1.53
C PRO A 43 -11.86 -2.20 3.02
N PRO A 44 -10.62 -2.21 3.55
CA PRO A 44 -10.39 -2.35 4.97
C PRO A 44 -11.04 -1.20 5.75
N VAL A 45 -11.96 -1.52 6.66
CA VAL A 45 -12.66 -0.51 7.49
C VAL A 45 -11.67 0.33 8.31
N ARG A 46 -10.58 -0.30 8.76
CA ARG A 46 -9.51 0.38 9.51
C ARG A 46 -8.82 1.44 8.65
N LEU A 47 -8.50 1.13 7.40
CA LEU A 47 -7.89 2.08 6.46
C LEU A 47 -8.81 3.27 6.23
N ARG A 48 -10.09 3.02 5.97
CA ARG A 48 -11.08 4.06 5.74
C ARG A 48 -11.20 5.05 6.92
N ARG A 49 -11.21 4.54 8.17
CA ARG A 49 -11.27 5.38 9.38
C ARG A 49 -10.01 6.24 9.54
N TRP A 50 -8.81 5.68 9.32
CA TRP A 50 -7.57 6.43 9.45
C TRP A 50 -7.39 7.46 8.33
N THR A 51 -7.84 7.15 7.10
CA THR A 51 -7.86 8.13 5.99
C THR A 51 -8.84 9.27 6.28
N ALA A 52 -10.00 8.98 6.87
CA ALA A 52 -10.94 10.02 7.31
C ALA A 52 -10.32 10.93 8.40
N ALA A 53 -9.65 10.35 9.40
CA ALA A 53 -8.95 11.10 10.43
C ALA A 53 -7.82 11.97 9.86
N PHE A 54 -7.06 11.45 8.90
CA PHE A 54 -6.04 12.21 8.18
C PHE A 54 -6.65 13.40 7.41
N SER A 55 -7.74 13.18 6.66
CA SER A 55 -8.44 14.26 5.93
C SER A 55 -8.99 15.34 6.88
N ALA A 56 -9.52 14.93 8.05
CA ALA A 56 -9.97 15.87 9.08
C ALA A 56 -8.80 16.69 9.65
N ALA A 57 -7.64 16.05 9.90
CA ALA A 57 -6.45 16.75 10.38
C ALA A 57 -5.90 17.72 9.35
N MET A 58 -5.92 17.35 8.05
CA MET A 58 -5.54 18.27 6.96
C MET A 58 -6.48 19.48 6.87
N ALA A 59 -7.79 19.28 7.01
CA ALA A 59 -8.72 20.41 7.09
C ALA A 59 -8.44 21.30 8.30
N LEU A 60 -8.12 20.70 9.48
CA LEU A 60 -7.78 21.43 10.69
C LEU A 60 -6.45 22.16 10.56
N SER A 61 -5.46 21.59 9.86
CA SER A 61 -4.15 22.23 9.64
C SER A 61 -4.30 23.57 8.92
N HIS A 62 -5.25 23.70 8.02
CA HIS A 62 -5.56 24.98 7.38
C HIS A 62 -6.15 26.01 8.37
N VAL A 63 -6.84 25.58 9.41
CA VAL A 63 -7.48 26.46 10.38
C VAL A 63 -6.48 27.05 11.38
N TRP A 64 -5.48 26.30 11.85
CA TRP A 64 -4.53 26.83 12.85
C TRP A 64 -3.51 27.82 12.29
N TYR A 65 -3.45 28.00 10.96
CA TYR A 65 -2.71 29.12 10.37
C TYR A 65 -3.55 30.43 10.26
N LEU A 66 -4.89 30.37 10.40
CA LEU A 66 -5.74 31.57 10.35
C LEU A 66 -5.32 32.67 11.34
N PRO A 67 -4.91 32.38 12.61
CA PRO A 67 -4.46 33.41 13.51
C PRO A 67 -3.30 34.23 12.97
N MET A 68 -2.40 33.62 12.20
CA MET A 68 -1.28 34.32 11.56
C MET A 68 -1.76 35.38 10.57
N TYR A 69 -2.80 35.08 9.80
CA TYR A 69 -3.34 35.99 8.78
C TYR A 69 -4.27 37.07 9.35
N ILE A 70 -4.90 36.83 10.52
CA ILE A 70 -5.96 37.68 11.04
C ILE A 70 -5.57 38.42 12.32
N LEU A 71 -4.82 37.78 13.23
CA LEU A 71 -4.68 38.25 14.62
C LEU A 71 -3.28 38.69 15.02
N THR A 72 -2.22 38.39 14.27
CA THR A 72 -0.84 38.64 14.70
C THR A 72 -0.07 39.51 13.73
N PRO A 73 -0.10 40.84 13.88
CA PRO A 73 0.84 41.73 13.19
C PRO A 73 2.19 41.78 13.94
N GLY A 74 3.30 41.71 13.19
CA GLY A 74 4.65 41.95 13.75
C GLY A 74 5.40 40.66 14.15
N ASP A 75 6.25 40.77 15.20
CA ASP A 75 7.19 39.71 15.62
C ASP A 75 6.54 38.39 16.04
N ASP A 76 5.28 38.44 16.48
CA ASP A 76 4.52 37.24 16.86
C ASP A 76 4.05 36.40 15.65
N ALA A 77 4.02 36.97 14.44
CA ALA A 77 3.61 36.25 13.24
C ALA A 77 4.58 35.10 12.90
N TYR A 78 5.88 35.32 13.04
CA TYR A 78 6.90 34.29 12.83
C TYR A 78 6.75 33.14 13.83
N LEU A 79 6.50 33.45 15.10
CA LEU A 79 6.30 32.43 16.14
C LEU A 79 5.03 31.60 15.85
N THR A 80 3.94 32.24 15.42
CA THR A 80 2.69 31.57 15.06
C THR A 80 2.89 30.64 13.87
N TYR A 81 3.62 31.07 12.85
CA TYR A 81 3.99 30.26 11.70
C TYR A 81 4.82 29.02 12.11
N LEU A 82 5.83 29.22 12.95
CA LEU A 82 6.67 28.15 13.48
C LEU A 82 5.85 27.10 14.25
N VAL A 83 4.93 27.57 15.11
CA VAL A 83 4.04 26.69 15.88
C VAL A 83 3.11 25.92 14.96
N GLY A 84 2.54 26.55 13.94
CA GLY A 84 1.72 25.90 12.92
C GLY A 84 2.48 24.77 12.21
N GLY A 85 3.71 25.03 11.77
CA GLY A 85 4.57 24.02 11.14
C GLY A 85 4.92 22.86 12.06
N MET A 86 5.18 23.14 13.34
CA MET A 86 5.41 22.09 14.34
C MET A 86 4.15 21.24 14.58
N LEU A 87 2.96 21.84 14.60
CA LEU A 87 1.69 21.14 14.71
C LEU A 87 1.44 20.25 13.49
N ASP A 88 1.76 20.72 12.27
CA ASP A 88 1.67 19.89 11.06
C ASP A 88 2.57 18.65 11.16
N VAL A 89 3.82 18.83 11.55
CA VAL A 89 4.72 17.67 11.72
C VAL A 89 4.28 16.75 12.85
N MET A 90 3.65 17.26 13.90
CA MET A 90 3.18 16.48 15.06
C MET A 90 1.86 15.75 14.80
N VAL A 91 1.00 16.25 13.92
CA VAL A 91 -0.35 15.71 13.71
C VAL A 91 -0.47 15.10 12.32
N VAL A 92 -0.14 15.87 11.27
CA VAL A 92 -0.34 15.46 9.88
C VAL A 92 0.62 14.34 9.49
N LEU A 93 1.92 14.49 9.79
CA LEU A 93 2.92 13.47 9.46
C LEU A 93 2.66 12.12 10.15
N PRO A 94 2.37 12.05 11.47
CA PRO A 94 2.00 10.79 12.12
C PRO A 94 0.74 10.14 11.54
N LEU A 95 -0.29 10.93 11.24
CA LEU A 95 -1.52 10.39 10.66
C LEU A 95 -1.29 9.85 9.25
N ALA A 96 -0.52 10.57 8.41
CA ALA A 96 -0.11 10.04 7.10
C ALA A 96 0.65 8.72 7.24
N MET A 97 1.61 8.64 8.18
CA MET A 97 2.35 7.42 8.48
C MET A 97 1.42 6.28 8.92
N VAL A 98 0.44 6.57 9.77
CA VAL A 98 -0.54 5.57 10.20
C VAL A 98 -1.36 5.06 9.02
N VAL A 99 -1.83 5.94 8.12
CA VAL A 99 -2.54 5.54 6.90
C VAL A 99 -1.67 4.60 6.05
N LEU A 100 -0.41 4.98 5.79
CA LEU A 100 0.52 4.17 5.01
C LEU A 100 0.80 2.81 5.67
N LEU A 101 0.98 2.76 6.99
CA LEU A 101 1.20 1.51 7.74
C LEU A 101 -0.04 0.62 7.78
N VAL A 102 -1.23 1.20 7.82
CA VAL A 102 -2.49 0.44 7.80
C VAL A 102 -2.78 -0.17 6.44
N MET A 103 -2.23 0.38 5.35
CA MET A 103 -2.28 -0.24 4.02
C MET A 103 -1.50 -1.57 3.97
N LEU A 104 -0.50 -1.76 4.85
CA LEU A 104 0.27 -3.00 4.97
C LEU A 104 -0.49 -3.99 5.87
N GLN A 105 -1.22 -4.92 5.28
CA GLN A 105 -2.19 -5.77 5.97
C GLN A 105 -1.64 -7.13 6.44
N ASP A 106 -0.33 -7.39 6.26
CA ASP A 106 0.32 -8.66 6.65
C ASP A 106 0.29 -8.93 8.16
N ARG A 107 0.26 -7.89 8.98
CA ARG A 107 0.22 -7.96 10.44
C ARG A 107 -0.31 -6.68 11.07
N ARG A 108 -0.78 -6.76 12.30
CA ARG A 108 -1.14 -5.58 13.10
C ARG A 108 0.12 -4.93 13.67
N ARG A 109 0.41 -3.70 13.24
CA ARG A 109 1.53 -2.91 13.75
C ARG A 109 1.08 -2.04 14.92
N PRO A 110 1.86 -1.96 16.01
CA PRO A 110 1.59 -0.99 17.07
C PRO A 110 1.82 0.43 16.51
N LEU A 111 0.94 1.37 16.85
CA LEU A 111 1.01 2.75 16.35
C LEU A 111 1.68 3.70 17.35
N TRP A 112 1.85 3.29 18.60
CA TRP A 112 2.46 4.12 19.65
C TRP A 112 3.90 4.61 19.34
N PRO A 113 4.77 3.85 18.60
CA PRO A 113 6.12 4.33 18.29
C PRO A 113 6.12 5.61 17.45
N VAL A 114 5.08 5.80 16.62
CA VAL A 114 4.93 7.02 15.81
C VAL A 114 4.80 8.25 16.71
N GLY A 115 4.00 8.15 17.78
CA GLY A 115 3.86 9.22 18.78
C GLY A 115 5.17 9.51 19.53
N VAL A 116 5.91 8.47 19.91
CA VAL A 116 7.20 8.63 20.61
C VAL A 116 8.23 9.35 19.73
N VAL A 117 8.27 9.04 18.43
CA VAL A 117 9.20 9.66 17.48
C VAL A 117 8.90 11.15 17.28
N VAL A 118 7.64 11.58 17.34
CA VAL A 118 7.31 13.01 17.18
C VAL A 118 7.30 13.80 18.49
N ALA A 119 7.27 13.15 19.65
CA ALA A 119 7.22 13.79 20.95
C ALA A 119 8.34 14.84 21.21
N PRO A 120 9.62 14.63 20.82
CA PRO A 120 10.67 15.63 20.97
C PRO A 120 10.38 16.93 20.25
N LEU A 121 9.71 16.89 19.09
CA LEU A 121 9.29 18.09 18.35
C LEU A 121 8.24 18.88 19.13
N GLY A 122 7.32 18.21 19.80
CA GLY A 122 6.33 18.85 20.67
C GLY A 122 6.96 19.54 21.87
N VAL A 123 7.94 18.88 22.51
CA VAL A 123 8.70 19.48 23.61
C VAL A 123 9.47 20.72 23.14
N ALA A 124 10.13 20.64 21.99
CA ALA A 124 10.84 21.76 21.38
C ALA A 124 9.88 22.92 21.03
N GLY A 125 8.70 22.62 20.47
CA GLY A 125 7.67 23.62 20.18
C GLY A 125 7.17 24.32 21.43
N ALA A 126 6.85 23.57 22.47
CA ALA A 126 6.44 24.12 23.76
C ALA A 126 7.53 25.02 24.38
N TRP A 127 8.80 24.62 24.24
CA TRP A 127 9.95 25.43 24.66
C TRP A 127 10.05 26.76 23.89
N CYS A 128 9.93 26.71 22.55
CA CYS A 128 9.96 27.93 21.71
C CYS A 128 8.84 28.89 22.09
N VAL A 129 7.64 28.41 22.35
CA VAL A 129 6.50 29.24 22.78
C VAL A 129 6.73 29.83 24.16
N ALA A 130 7.18 29.01 25.13
CA ALA A 130 7.36 29.45 26.52
C ALA A 130 8.50 30.50 26.68
N THR A 131 9.61 30.32 25.95
CA THR A 131 10.78 31.18 26.02
C THR A 131 10.77 32.30 25.01
N ARG A 132 9.84 32.28 24.05
CA ARG A 132 9.85 33.16 22.84
C ARG A 132 11.21 33.16 22.13
N SER A 133 11.92 32.03 22.14
CA SER A 133 13.27 31.88 21.62
C SER A 133 13.34 30.73 20.62
N VAL A 134 14.03 30.97 19.52
CA VAL A 134 14.25 30.01 18.45
C VAL A 134 15.64 29.33 18.50
N THR A 135 16.36 29.47 19.62
CA THR A 135 17.72 28.92 19.78
C THR A 135 17.85 27.43 19.61
N VAL A 136 16.76 26.66 19.84
CA VAL A 136 16.72 25.22 19.68
C VAL A 136 16.44 24.78 18.24
N LEU A 137 16.07 25.68 17.33
CA LEU A 137 15.66 25.36 15.95
C LEU A 137 16.71 24.55 15.17
N PRO A 138 18.01 24.82 15.20
CA PRO A 138 19.00 24.04 14.48
C PRO A 138 18.99 22.55 14.90
N PHE A 139 18.77 22.27 16.18
CA PHE A 139 18.66 20.89 16.69
C PHE A 139 17.34 20.25 16.26
N VAL A 140 16.25 21.02 16.22
CA VAL A 140 14.94 20.56 15.70
C VAL A 140 15.05 20.17 14.23
N TYR A 141 15.71 20.97 13.40
CA TYR A 141 15.91 20.68 11.98
C TYR A 141 16.78 19.44 11.78
N ALA A 142 17.89 19.31 12.53
CA ALA A 142 18.73 18.14 12.47
C ALA A 142 17.97 16.86 12.88
N TYR A 143 17.20 16.94 13.98
CA TYR A 143 16.34 15.84 14.42
C TYR A 143 15.28 15.48 13.39
N PHE A 144 14.61 16.47 12.79
CA PHE A 144 13.60 16.27 11.76
C PHE A 144 14.17 15.53 10.54
N LEU A 145 15.36 15.92 10.04
CA LEU A 145 16.02 15.25 8.93
C LEU A 145 16.37 13.79 9.26
N LEU A 146 16.89 13.53 10.47
CA LEU A 146 17.16 12.17 10.94
C LEU A 146 15.87 11.36 11.06
N MET A 147 14.78 11.95 11.55
CA MET A 147 13.47 11.35 11.63
C MET A 147 12.94 10.99 10.24
N CYS A 148 13.01 11.89 9.26
CA CYS A 148 12.60 11.62 7.87
C CYS A 148 13.37 10.43 7.27
N MET A 149 14.69 10.40 7.47
CA MET A 149 15.53 9.28 7.02
C MET A 149 15.13 7.97 7.69
N GLY A 150 14.92 7.96 9.01
CA GLY A 150 14.46 6.79 9.76
C GLY A 150 13.10 6.28 9.28
N ILE A 151 12.14 7.18 9.07
CA ILE A 151 10.82 6.87 8.52
C ILE A 151 10.94 6.23 7.14
N LEU A 152 11.74 6.81 6.25
CA LEU A 152 11.92 6.29 4.90
C LEU A 152 12.53 4.88 4.92
N ILE A 153 13.60 4.67 5.68
CA ILE A 153 14.24 3.35 5.82
C ILE A 153 13.25 2.33 6.38
N TYR A 154 12.50 2.69 7.43
CA TYR A 154 11.50 1.83 8.04
C TYR A 154 10.40 1.43 7.03
N MET A 155 9.83 2.41 6.29
CA MET A 155 8.79 2.15 5.31
C MET A 155 9.27 1.31 4.13
N VAL A 156 10.49 1.53 3.63
CA VAL A 156 11.09 0.69 2.57
C VAL A 156 11.22 -0.76 3.03
N ARG A 157 11.69 -0.99 4.26
CA ARG A 157 11.80 -2.34 4.82
C ARG A 157 10.44 -3.02 4.99
N GLU A 158 9.46 -2.31 5.54
CA GLU A 158 8.13 -2.83 5.78
C GLU A 158 7.38 -3.11 4.45
N THR A 159 7.48 -2.23 3.46
CA THR A 159 6.87 -2.44 2.14
C THR A 159 7.49 -3.63 1.40
N ARG A 160 8.83 -3.78 1.47
CA ARG A 160 9.51 -4.96 0.90
C ARG A 160 9.12 -6.26 1.60
N ARG A 161 8.95 -6.22 2.93
CA ARG A 161 8.47 -7.38 3.70
C ARG A 161 7.04 -7.74 3.33
N TYR A 162 6.17 -6.74 3.22
CA TYR A 162 4.79 -6.92 2.79
C TYR A 162 4.69 -7.49 1.37
N GLY A 163 5.50 -6.98 0.42
CA GLY A 163 5.55 -7.51 -0.94
C GLY A 163 5.91 -8.99 -0.97
N ARG A 164 6.93 -9.42 -0.20
CA ARG A 164 7.27 -10.86 -0.09
C ARG A 164 6.11 -11.66 0.48
N TRP A 165 5.50 -11.18 1.55
CA TRP A 165 4.33 -11.84 2.15
C TRP A 165 3.17 -11.97 1.15
N LEU A 166 2.93 -10.98 0.29
CA LEU A 166 1.92 -11.08 -0.77
C LEU A 166 2.25 -12.20 -1.76
N HIS A 167 3.47 -12.27 -2.25
CA HIS A 167 3.90 -13.33 -3.18
C HIS A 167 3.82 -14.73 -2.56
N ASP A 168 4.04 -14.83 -1.25
CA ASP A 168 3.95 -16.11 -0.54
C ASP A 168 2.51 -16.53 -0.25
N ASN A 169 1.52 -15.65 -0.41
CA ASN A 169 0.15 -15.91 0.03
C ASN A 169 -0.93 -15.75 -1.02
N TYR A 170 -0.67 -15.04 -2.11
CA TYR A 170 -1.67 -14.73 -3.13
C TYR A 170 -1.15 -15.00 -4.54
N ALA A 171 -1.98 -15.65 -5.35
CA ALA A 171 -1.71 -15.84 -6.78
C ALA A 171 -1.92 -14.53 -7.56
N ASP A 172 -2.93 -13.73 -7.19
CA ASP A 172 -3.21 -12.43 -7.79
C ASP A 172 -2.86 -11.30 -6.82
N LEU A 173 -2.04 -10.36 -7.28
CA LEU A 173 -1.54 -9.22 -6.51
C LEU A 173 -2.26 -7.91 -6.85
N GLU A 174 -3.12 -7.91 -7.88
CA GLU A 174 -3.88 -6.73 -8.25
C GLU A 174 -4.77 -6.30 -7.08
N HIS A 175 -4.86 -5.00 -6.82
CA HIS A 175 -5.54 -4.40 -5.67
C HIS A 175 -4.97 -4.76 -4.28
N LYS A 176 -3.80 -5.42 -4.19
CA LYS A 176 -3.15 -5.80 -2.93
C LYS A 176 -1.80 -5.10 -2.73
N GLU A 177 -1.07 -4.80 -3.81
CA GLU A 177 0.23 -4.13 -3.76
C GLU A 177 0.13 -2.68 -3.29
N VAL A 178 1.10 -2.23 -2.50
CA VAL A 178 1.15 -0.87 -1.94
C VAL A 178 2.48 -0.14 -2.20
N TRP A 179 3.26 -0.56 -3.20
CA TRP A 179 4.57 0.06 -3.49
C TRP A 179 4.47 1.55 -3.87
N GLN A 180 3.33 1.98 -4.46
CA GLN A 180 3.07 3.38 -4.78
C GLN A 180 3.08 4.28 -3.54
N SER A 181 2.77 3.73 -2.36
CA SER A 181 2.81 4.45 -1.09
C SER A 181 4.20 4.97 -0.73
N LEU A 182 5.27 4.32 -1.22
CA LEU A 182 6.64 4.83 -1.04
C LEU A 182 6.89 6.11 -1.84
N ILE A 183 6.34 6.22 -3.06
CA ILE A 183 6.44 7.44 -3.87
C ILE A 183 5.75 8.60 -3.15
N VAL A 184 4.53 8.34 -2.66
CA VAL A 184 3.76 9.36 -1.92
C VAL A 184 4.48 9.79 -0.65
N LEU A 185 5.07 8.85 0.09
CA LEU A 185 5.89 9.15 1.26
C LEU A 185 7.09 10.05 0.91
N ILE A 186 7.82 9.71 -0.15
CA ILE A 186 8.98 10.52 -0.59
C ILE A 186 8.54 11.93 -0.96
N LEU A 187 7.46 12.08 -1.73
CA LEU A 187 6.92 13.38 -2.11
C LEU A 187 6.50 14.19 -0.88
N MET A 188 5.84 13.55 0.09
CA MET A 188 5.44 14.19 1.34
C MET A 188 6.65 14.64 2.17
N LEU A 189 7.66 13.80 2.34
CA LEU A 189 8.87 14.16 3.09
C LEU A 189 9.65 15.29 2.40
N LEU A 190 9.75 15.27 1.07
CA LEU A 190 10.35 16.35 0.29
C LEU A 190 9.57 17.67 0.45
N ALA A 191 8.23 17.60 0.44
CA ALA A 191 7.38 18.74 0.69
C ALA A 191 7.65 19.35 2.07
N PHE A 192 7.71 18.54 3.13
CA PHE A 192 8.04 18.99 4.47
C PHE A 192 9.45 19.60 4.56
N ILE A 193 10.44 19.06 3.84
CA ILE A 193 11.79 19.64 3.78
C ILE A 193 11.76 21.01 3.09
N ILE A 194 11.09 21.14 1.94
CA ILE A 194 10.90 22.40 1.23
C ILE A 194 10.23 23.43 2.15
N TYR A 195 9.20 23.01 2.88
CA TYR A 195 8.46 23.85 3.81
C TYR A 195 9.34 24.37 4.97
N ILE A 196 10.09 23.49 5.65
CA ILE A 196 10.92 23.83 6.81
C ILE A 196 12.07 24.76 6.44
N PHE A 197 12.65 24.60 5.26
CA PHE A 197 13.76 25.43 4.78
C PHE A 197 13.31 26.61 3.92
N GLU A 198 12.00 26.85 3.78
CA GLU A 198 11.39 27.94 3.01
C GLU A 198 11.95 28.07 1.58
N ILE A 199 12.26 26.91 0.95
CA ILE A 199 12.87 26.86 -0.38
C ILE A 199 11.83 27.25 -1.43
N GLY A 200 12.08 28.32 -2.17
CA GLY A 200 11.25 28.74 -3.29
C GLY A 200 10.37 29.98 -3.04
N GLY A 201 10.51 30.66 -1.90
CA GLY A 201 9.74 31.87 -1.59
C GLY A 201 8.24 31.64 -1.62
N GLN A 202 7.44 32.57 -2.15
CA GLN A 202 5.96 32.43 -2.19
C GLN A 202 5.45 31.23 -3.03
N ALA A 203 6.26 30.69 -3.95
CA ALA A 203 5.85 29.57 -4.78
C ALA A 203 5.70 28.27 -3.97
N TYR A 204 6.42 28.11 -2.86
CA TYR A 204 6.32 26.90 -2.04
C TYR A 204 4.92 26.71 -1.44
N GLU A 205 4.21 27.78 -1.10
CA GLU A 205 2.86 27.72 -0.52
C GLU A 205 1.88 27.04 -1.49
N TYR A 206 1.95 27.38 -2.80
CA TYR A 206 1.14 26.74 -3.83
C TYR A 206 1.54 25.28 -4.03
N VAL A 207 2.83 24.97 -3.99
CA VAL A 207 3.34 23.60 -4.10
C VAL A 207 2.81 22.74 -2.96
N MET A 208 2.78 23.26 -1.73
CA MET A 208 2.21 22.56 -0.56
C MET A 208 0.74 22.22 -0.77
N GLN A 209 -0.08 23.16 -1.24
CA GLN A 209 -1.49 22.93 -1.51
C GLN A 209 -1.69 21.88 -2.60
N LEU A 210 -0.82 21.88 -3.63
CA LEU A 210 -0.87 20.88 -4.69
C LEU A 210 -0.52 19.48 -4.19
N VAL A 211 0.51 19.37 -3.34
CA VAL A 211 0.92 18.11 -2.70
C VAL A 211 -0.20 17.58 -1.79
N ASP A 212 -0.88 18.45 -1.04
CA ASP A 212 -2.03 18.07 -0.22
C ASP A 212 -3.15 17.45 -1.09
N VAL A 213 -3.57 18.15 -2.15
CA VAL A 213 -4.61 17.64 -3.07
C VAL A 213 -4.21 16.27 -3.65
N MET A 214 -2.95 16.14 -4.14
CA MET A 214 -2.47 14.86 -4.68
C MET A 214 -2.49 13.75 -3.63
N MET A 215 -2.09 14.06 -2.40
CA MET A 215 -2.02 13.09 -1.31
C MET A 215 -3.42 12.61 -0.90
N ILE A 216 -4.38 13.53 -0.75
CA ILE A 216 -5.79 13.17 -0.47
C ILE A 216 -6.40 12.36 -1.61
N CYS A 217 -6.18 12.75 -2.87
CA CYS A 217 -6.65 11.97 -4.03
C CYS A 217 -6.06 10.55 -4.03
N TYR A 218 -4.76 10.40 -3.75
CA TYR A 218 -4.13 9.10 -3.64
C TYR A 218 -4.72 8.26 -2.51
N PHE A 219 -4.89 8.82 -1.31
CA PHE A 219 -5.43 8.11 -0.17
C PHE A 219 -6.90 7.71 -0.37
N LEU A 220 -7.72 8.56 -0.99
CA LEU A 220 -9.09 8.23 -1.39
C LEU A 220 -9.11 7.08 -2.40
N TRP A 221 -8.35 7.23 -3.48
CA TRP A 221 -8.25 6.19 -4.51
C TRP A 221 -7.79 4.86 -3.92
N ARG A 222 -6.75 4.90 -3.06
CA ARG A 222 -6.20 3.68 -2.48
C ARG A 222 -7.14 3.04 -1.45
N THR A 223 -7.85 3.85 -0.68
CA THR A 223 -8.87 3.36 0.26
C THR A 223 -9.99 2.62 -0.45
N GLU A 224 -10.34 3.00 -1.68
CA GLU A 224 -11.42 2.35 -2.44
C GLU A 224 -10.96 1.18 -3.32
N THR A 225 -9.67 1.11 -3.66
CA THR A 225 -9.14 0.08 -4.55
C THR A 225 -8.36 -1.01 -3.85
N LEU A 226 -8.04 -0.86 -2.55
CA LEU A 226 -7.31 -1.86 -1.78
C LEU A 226 -8.27 -2.91 -1.21
N SER A 227 -8.05 -4.19 -1.54
CA SER A 227 -8.82 -5.31 -1.00
C SER A 227 -8.56 -5.51 0.49
N ASP A 228 -9.59 -5.91 1.25
CA ASP A 228 -9.44 -6.29 2.66
C ASP A 228 -8.86 -7.69 2.80
N LEU A 229 -7.63 -7.77 3.31
CA LEU A 229 -6.92 -9.03 3.54
C LEU A 229 -6.93 -9.43 5.03
N SER A 230 -7.68 -8.71 5.87
CA SER A 230 -7.67 -8.91 7.34
C SER A 230 -8.16 -10.29 7.77
N VAL A 231 -9.07 -10.90 7.03
CA VAL A 231 -9.58 -12.25 7.31
C VAL A 231 -8.46 -13.28 7.19
N VAL A 232 -7.68 -13.22 6.11
CA VAL A 232 -6.60 -14.19 5.86
C VAL A 232 -5.41 -13.96 6.79
N ALA A 233 -5.11 -12.71 7.14
CA ALA A 233 -4.05 -12.37 8.09
C ALA A 233 -4.40 -12.86 9.51
N HIS A 234 -5.67 -12.82 9.89
CA HIS A 234 -6.14 -13.30 11.19
C HIS A 234 -6.06 -14.83 11.30
N ASP A 235 -6.45 -15.56 10.26
CA ASP A 235 -6.31 -17.02 10.21
C ASP A 235 -4.83 -17.46 10.24
N ALA A 236 -3.93 -16.62 9.72
CA ALA A 236 -2.49 -16.83 9.78
C ALA A 236 -1.91 -16.63 11.18
N GLU A 237 -2.45 -15.71 11.96
CA GLU A 237 -2.03 -15.40 13.33
C GLU A 237 -2.57 -16.46 14.32
N TYR A 238 -3.80 -16.95 14.10
CA TYR A 238 -4.41 -18.03 14.89
C TYR A 238 -3.90 -19.43 14.51
N GLY A 239 -3.52 -19.66 13.28
CA GLY A 239 -2.90 -20.93 12.85
C GLY A 239 -1.49 -21.16 13.43
N GLN A 240 -0.87 -20.15 14.01
CA GLN A 240 0.37 -20.29 14.79
C GLN A 240 0.13 -20.71 16.25
N TYR A 241 -1.11 -20.73 16.74
CA TYR A 241 -1.44 -20.98 18.14
C TYR A 241 -2.37 -22.17 18.31
N HIS A 242 -1.91 -23.36 17.91
CA HIS A 242 -2.23 -24.58 18.64
C HIS A 242 -0.92 -25.11 19.20
N PRO A 243 -0.69 -24.92 20.51
CA PRO A 243 0.27 -25.76 21.20
C PRO A 243 -0.33 -27.16 21.15
N VAL A 244 0.20 -28.01 20.32
CA VAL A 244 0.16 -29.45 20.63
C VAL A 244 0.92 -29.57 21.92
N ASP A 245 0.29 -30.12 22.95
CA ASP A 245 0.83 -30.36 24.26
C ASP A 245 2.32 -30.75 24.21
N ASP A 246 3.07 -30.11 25.09
CA ASP A 246 4.51 -30.19 25.29
C ASP A 246 4.90 -31.56 25.88
N THR A 247 4.66 -32.63 25.09
CA THR A 247 5.19 -33.97 25.37
C THR A 247 5.61 -34.64 24.06
N GLY A 248 6.84 -34.30 23.56
CA GLY A 248 7.45 -35.08 22.51
C GLY A 248 8.19 -34.33 21.40
N GLU A 249 9.28 -33.63 21.72
CA GLU A 249 10.18 -33.03 20.72
C GLU A 249 10.82 -34.00 19.71
N LYS A 250 10.69 -35.30 19.88
CA LYS A 250 11.24 -36.30 18.97
C LYS A 250 10.25 -36.90 17.97
N GLU A 251 8.96 -36.93 18.26
CA GLU A 251 7.93 -37.44 17.32
C GLU A 251 7.52 -36.42 16.25
N ASN A 252 7.74 -35.13 16.50
CA ASN A 252 7.36 -34.05 15.56
C ASN A 252 8.24 -33.98 14.30
N ASN A 253 9.48 -34.47 14.32
CA ASN A 253 10.37 -34.39 13.15
C ASN A 253 10.08 -35.49 12.12
N GLU A 254 9.72 -36.68 12.52
CA GLU A 254 9.37 -37.76 11.57
C GLU A 254 7.98 -37.57 10.95
N SER A 255 7.00 -37.08 11.72
CA SER A 255 5.69 -36.76 11.20
C SER A 255 5.72 -35.54 10.26
N SER A 256 6.52 -34.53 10.54
CA SER A 256 6.71 -33.37 9.66
C SER A 256 7.42 -33.70 8.36
N LEU A 257 8.41 -34.60 8.38
CA LEU A 257 9.08 -35.12 7.19
C LEU A 257 8.13 -36.00 6.35
N SER A 258 7.31 -36.81 7.00
CA SER A 258 6.32 -37.65 6.30
C SER A 258 5.21 -36.83 5.64
N ILE A 259 4.76 -35.73 6.26
CA ILE A 259 3.79 -34.79 5.69
C ILE A 259 4.40 -34.05 4.50
N ARG A 260 5.66 -33.64 4.59
CA ARG A 260 6.36 -32.94 3.50
C ARG A 260 6.44 -33.76 2.22
N ASN A 261 6.76 -35.05 2.32
CA ASN A 261 6.85 -35.94 1.17
C ASN A 261 5.48 -36.24 0.54
N LYS A 262 4.38 -35.89 1.23
CA LYS A 262 3.00 -36.08 0.76
C LYS A 262 2.39 -34.83 0.13
N ILE A 263 3.02 -33.65 0.28
CA ILE A 263 2.44 -32.39 -0.21
C ILE A 263 2.35 -32.37 -1.73
N GLU A 264 3.40 -32.82 -2.43
CA GLU A 264 3.44 -32.81 -3.90
C GLU A 264 2.32 -33.66 -4.53
N PRO A 265 2.10 -34.93 -4.12
CA PRO A 265 0.95 -35.70 -4.59
C PRO A 265 -0.40 -35.10 -4.21
N LEU A 266 -0.49 -34.39 -3.08
CA LEU A 266 -1.72 -33.70 -2.69
C LEU A 266 -2.00 -32.48 -3.55
N LEU A 267 -0.95 -31.74 -3.95
CA LEU A 267 -1.07 -30.62 -4.89
C LEU A 267 -1.53 -31.11 -6.26
N GLU A 268 -0.93 -32.18 -6.78
CA GLU A 268 -1.35 -32.79 -8.04
C GLU A 268 -2.83 -33.19 -7.98
N ARG A 269 -3.21 -33.97 -6.99
CA ARG A 269 -4.58 -34.53 -6.87
C ARG A 269 -5.66 -33.48 -6.58
N HIS A 270 -5.34 -32.42 -5.80
CA HIS A 270 -6.35 -31.48 -5.30
C HIS A 270 -6.23 -30.07 -5.88
N CYS A 271 -5.13 -29.75 -6.57
CA CYS A 271 -4.94 -28.45 -7.22
C CYS A 271 -4.83 -28.59 -8.74
N GLU A 272 -3.95 -29.49 -9.23
CA GLU A 272 -3.63 -29.58 -10.66
C GLU A 272 -4.71 -30.36 -11.44
N GLU A 273 -5.03 -31.60 -11.02
CA GLU A 273 -6.05 -32.42 -11.68
C GLU A 273 -7.44 -31.74 -11.74
N PRO A 274 -7.99 -31.19 -10.62
CA PRO A 274 -9.27 -30.50 -10.66
C PRO A 274 -9.17 -29.08 -11.19
N GLN A 275 -7.98 -28.64 -11.61
CA GLN A 275 -7.70 -27.30 -12.14
C GLN A 275 -8.10 -26.18 -11.17
N LEU A 276 -7.91 -26.38 -9.87
CA LEU A 276 -8.25 -25.40 -8.84
C LEU A 276 -7.51 -24.07 -9.03
N TYR A 277 -6.32 -24.09 -9.68
CA TYR A 277 -5.53 -22.92 -10.02
C TYR A 277 -6.25 -21.95 -10.99
N LEU A 278 -7.30 -22.39 -11.70
CA LEU A 278 -8.12 -21.53 -12.55
C LEU A 278 -9.05 -20.62 -11.74
N GLN A 279 -9.28 -20.94 -10.46
CA GLN A 279 -10.09 -20.10 -9.61
C GLN A 279 -9.37 -18.77 -9.38
N ASN A 280 -10.04 -17.66 -9.75
CA ASN A 280 -9.52 -16.32 -9.50
C ASN A 280 -9.34 -16.10 -8.00
N ASP A 281 -8.33 -15.31 -7.62
CA ASP A 281 -8.08 -14.86 -6.24
C ASP A 281 -7.86 -15.98 -5.20
N ILE A 282 -7.46 -17.19 -5.65
CA ILE A 282 -7.11 -18.28 -4.73
C ILE A 282 -5.90 -17.89 -3.88
N SER A 283 -6.01 -18.09 -2.55
CA SER A 283 -4.95 -17.84 -1.58
C SER A 283 -4.28 -19.12 -1.10
N LEU A 284 -3.06 -19.01 -0.59
CA LEU A 284 -2.34 -20.12 0.04
C LEU A 284 -3.16 -20.80 1.15
N SER A 285 -3.89 -20.00 1.95
CA SER A 285 -4.74 -20.53 3.03
C SER A 285 -5.91 -21.36 2.50
N GLN A 286 -6.54 -20.93 1.40
CA GLN A 286 -7.61 -21.68 0.75
C GLN A 286 -7.07 -22.97 0.14
N LEU A 287 -5.93 -22.94 -0.55
CA LEU A 287 -5.29 -24.13 -1.09
C LEU A 287 -4.91 -25.11 0.04
N ALA A 288 -4.27 -24.63 1.11
CA ALA A 288 -3.92 -25.46 2.27
C ALA A 288 -5.13 -26.19 2.88
N LYS A 289 -6.27 -25.47 2.98
CA LYS A 289 -7.53 -26.04 3.44
C LYS A 289 -8.06 -27.12 2.50
N GLN A 290 -7.98 -26.91 1.19
CA GLN A 290 -8.43 -27.88 0.17
C GLN A 290 -7.60 -29.16 0.19
N ILE A 291 -6.29 -29.06 0.31
CA ILE A 291 -5.39 -30.23 0.35
C ILE A 291 -5.26 -30.85 1.76
N GLY A 292 -5.92 -30.26 2.78
CA GLY A 292 -5.96 -30.81 4.15
C GLY A 292 -4.65 -30.69 4.92
N VAL A 293 -3.79 -29.69 4.58
CA VAL A 293 -2.51 -29.47 5.28
C VAL A 293 -2.50 -28.11 5.97
N ASN A 294 -1.59 -27.98 6.97
CA ASN A 294 -1.37 -26.68 7.60
C ASN A 294 -0.69 -25.74 6.60
N ARG A 295 -1.18 -24.49 6.53
CA ARG A 295 -0.63 -23.40 5.69
C ARG A 295 0.89 -23.22 5.86
N VAL A 296 1.40 -23.38 7.10
CA VAL A 296 2.84 -23.22 7.39
C VAL A 296 3.66 -24.27 6.66
N TYR A 297 3.23 -25.53 6.66
CA TYR A 297 3.93 -26.61 5.96
C TYR A 297 3.90 -26.41 4.43
N LEU A 298 2.76 -25.95 3.90
CA LEU A 298 2.63 -25.64 2.48
C LEU A 298 3.54 -24.46 2.07
N SER A 299 3.59 -23.40 2.87
CA SER A 299 4.51 -22.27 2.64
C SER A 299 5.98 -22.69 2.68
N GLN A 300 6.35 -23.55 3.66
CA GLN A 300 7.71 -24.09 3.77
C GLN A 300 8.07 -25.00 2.58
N HIS A 301 7.11 -25.76 2.07
CA HIS A 301 7.30 -26.61 0.89
C HIS A 301 7.70 -25.77 -0.33
N PHE A 302 6.95 -24.70 -0.66
CA PHE A 302 7.32 -23.79 -1.75
C PHE A 302 8.67 -23.11 -1.53
N ALA A 303 8.96 -22.65 -0.32
CA ALA A 303 10.23 -22.01 0.01
C ALA A 303 11.43 -22.98 -0.17
N GLN A 304 11.27 -24.25 0.17
CA GLN A 304 12.30 -25.28 -0.03
C GLN A 304 12.54 -25.61 -1.50
N GLN A 305 11.52 -25.52 -2.33
CA GLN A 305 11.64 -25.67 -3.80
C GLN A 305 12.21 -24.40 -4.46
N GLY A 306 12.54 -23.35 -3.68
CA GLY A 306 13.05 -22.08 -4.20
C GLY A 306 12.00 -21.28 -4.98
N THR A 307 10.71 -21.57 -4.76
CA THR A 307 9.59 -20.91 -5.44
C THR A 307 8.67 -20.22 -4.44
N THR A 308 7.73 -19.42 -4.92
CA THR A 308 6.66 -18.82 -4.12
C THR A 308 5.32 -19.40 -4.54
N TYR A 309 4.31 -19.29 -3.67
CA TYR A 309 2.94 -19.68 -4.01
C TYR A 309 2.43 -18.98 -5.28
N ASN A 310 2.71 -17.68 -5.40
CA ASN A 310 2.36 -16.89 -6.58
C ASN A 310 3.00 -17.46 -7.86
N ALA A 311 4.30 -17.78 -7.81
CA ALA A 311 5.01 -18.32 -8.96
C ALA A 311 4.48 -19.72 -9.37
N TYR A 312 4.17 -20.58 -8.39
CA TYR A 312 3.60 -21.89 -8.62
C TYR A 312 2.24 -21.82 -9.32
N ILE A 313 1.26 -21.12 -8.76
CA ILE A 313 -0.08 -20.99 -9.34
C ILE A 313 -0.04 -20.32 -10.71
N ASN A 314 0.73 -19.23 -10.85
CA ASN A 314 0.85 -18.55 -12.14
C ASN A 314 1.60 -19.39 -13.17
N GLY A 315 2.54 -20.23 -12.75
CA GLY A 315 3.15 -21.24 -13.61
C GLY A 315 2.13 -22.20 -14.23
N LEU A 316 1.27 -22.77 -13.39
CA LEU A 316 0.17 -23.66 -13.85
C LEU A 316 -0.78 -22.95 -14.83
N ARG A 317 -1.17 -21.70 -14.50
CA ARG A 317 -2.03 -20.88 -15.37
C ARG A 317 -1.37 -20.59 -16.73
N ILE A 318 -0.07 -20.35 -16.76
CA ILE A 318 0.67 -20.09 -18.00
C ILE A 318 0.75 -21.38 -18.85
N HIS A 319 0.99 -22.54 -18.23
CA HIS A 319 0.94 -23.81 -18.95
C HIS A 319 -0.44 -24.06 -19.55
N HIS A 320 -1.50 -23.79 -18.78
CA HIS A 320 -2.88 -23.90 -19.27
C HIS A 320 -3.14 -22.95 -20.44
N PHE A 321 -2.68 -21.69 -20.37
CA PHE A 321 -2.73 -20.72 -21.48
C PHE A 321 -2.05 -21.26 -22.74
N ILE A 322 -0.88 -21.87 -22.61
CA ILE A 322 -0.13 -22.43 -23.74
C ILE A 322 -0.90 -23.58 -24.37
N ASN A 323 -1.49 -24.47 -23.56
CA ASN A 323 -2.31 -25.57 -24.04
C ASN A 323 -3.55 -25.08 -24.79
N LEU A 324 -4.31 -24.14 -24.22
CA LEU A 324 -5.46 -23.51 -24.88
C LEU A 324 -5.09 -22.86 -26.21
N TYR A 325 -3.94 -22.17 -26.25
CA TYR A 325 -3.45 -21.56 -27.47
C TYR A 325 -3.15 -22.63 -28.54
N GLN A 326 -2.47 -23.72 -28.18
CA GLN A 326 -2.13 -24.80 -29.10
C GLN A 326 -3.37 -25.50 -29.65
N GLU A 327 -4.35 -25.80 -28.80
CA GLU A 327 -5.64 -26.40 -29.18
C GLU A 327 -6.38 -25.50 -30.17
N ALA A 328 -6.46 -24.25 -29.88
CA ALA A 328 -7.17 -23.29 -30.68
C ALA A 328 -6.45 -22.98 -32.01
N ALA A 329 -5.10 -22.94 -32.03
CA ALA A 329 -4.32 -22.83 -33.24
C ALA A 329 -4.49 -24.06 -34.15
N ALA A 330 -4.54 -25.26 -33.58
CA ALA A 330 -4.82 -26.51 -34.31
C ALA A 330 -6.23 -26.53 -34.90
N ALA A 331 -7.20 -25.97 -34.19
CA ALA A 331 -8.59 -25.85 -34.64
C ALA A 331 -8.86 -24.63 -35.56
N HIS A 332 -7.86 -23.82 -35.87
CA HIS A 332 -7.98 -22.58 -36.64
C HIS A 332 -9.05 -21.60 -36.10
N LEU A 333 -9.24 -21.58 -34.76
CA LEU A 333 -10.19 -20.69 -34.12
C LEU A 333 -9.62 -19.27 -33.97
N PRO A 334 -10.42 -18.22 -34.20
CA PRO A 334 -10.00 -16.85 -33.91
C PRO A 334 -9.99 -16.63 -32.41
N ILE A 335 -8.80 -16.40 -31.83
CA ILE A 335 -8.61 -16.22 -30.41
C ILE A 335 -7.79 -14.96 -30.15
N THR A 336 -8.13 -14.29 -29.03
CA THR A 336 -7.35 -13.17 -28.53
C THR A 336 -6.53 -13.59 -27.31
N VAL A 337 -5.32 -13.04 -27.18
CA VAL A 337 -4.46 -13.25 -25.99
C VAL A 337 -5.22 -12.93 -24.71
N ARG A 338 -6.05 -11.89 -24.75
CA ARG A 338 -6.82 -11.44 -23.58
C ARG A 338 -7.86 -12.49 -23.14
N GLN A 339 -8.57 -13.10 -24.09
CA GLN A 339 -9.55 -14.12 -23.81
C GLN A 339 -8.89 -15.35 -23.18
N LEU A 340 -7.84 -15.88 -23.81
CA LEU A 340 -7.10 -17.01 -23.27
C LEU A 340 -6.51 -16.74 -21.87
N ALA A 341 -6.05 -15.51 -21.60
CA ALA A 341 -5.55 -15.14 -20.29
C ALA A 341 -6.65 -15.27 -19.20
N PHE A 342 -7.87 -14.80 -19.48
CA PHE A 342 -8.99 -14.96 -18.54
C PHE A 342 -9.44 -16.41 -18.39
N GLU A 343 -9.51 -17.18 -19.47
CA GLU A 343 -9.81 -18.61 -19.44
C GLU A 343 -8.77 -19.42 -18.67
N SER A 344 -7.52 -18.93 -18.62
CA SER A 344 -6.42 -19.51 -17.82
C SER A 344 -6.44 -19.10 -16.35
N GLY A 345 -7.50 -18.46 -15.87
CA GLY A 345 -7.69 -18.12 -14.45
C GLY A 345 -7.01 -16.82 -14.00
N PHE A 346 -6.49 -15.99 -14.90
CA PHE A 346 -5.97 -14.68 -14.52
C PHE A 346 -7.10 -13.67 -14.31
N TYR A 347 -7.04 -12.93 -13.21
CA TYR A 347 -8.03 -11.89 -12.91
C TYR A 347 -7.96 -10.72 -13.89
N SER A 348 -6.75 -10.34 -14.33
CA SER A 348 -6.56 -9.25 -15.27
C SER A 348 -5.48 -9.56 -16.31
N TYR A 349 -5.58 -8.88 -17.46
CA TYR A 349 -4.55 -8.96 -18.49
C TYR A 349 -3.19 -8.41 -18.05
N GLY A 350 -3.18 -7.43 -17.13
CA GLY A 350 -1.96 -6.88 -16.56
C GLY A 350 -1.19 -7.92 -15.74
N THR A 351 -1.89 -8.62 -14.84
CA THR A 351 -1.32 -9.72 -14.02
C THR A 351 -0.78 -10.83 -14.91
N PHE A 352 -1.58 -11.26 -15.91
CA PHE A 352 -1.15 -12.25 -16.90
C PHE A 352 0.14 -11.85 -17.61
N ASN A 353 0.19 -10.63 -18.17
CA ASN A 353 1.35 -10.18 -18.97
C ASN A 353 2.62 -10.11 -18.11
N THR A 354 2.51 -9.70 -16.86
CA THR A 354 3.63 -9.70 -15.89
C THR A 354 4.10 -11.11 -15.60
N ALA A 355 3.19 -12.01 -15.24
CA ALA A 355 3.51 -13.41 -14.93
C ALA A 355 4.09 -14.14 -16.14
N PHE A 356 3.51 -13.95 -17.33
CA PHE A 356 4.00 -14.55 -18.57
C PHE A 356 5.41 -14.09 -18.91
N LYS A 357 5.69 -12.77 -18.78
CA LYS A 357 7.03 -12.23 -19.03
C LYS A 357 8.06 -12.75 -18.03
N GLN A 358 7.66 -12.90 -16.74
CA GLN A 358 8.54 -13.47 -15.71
C GLN A 358 8.86 -14.95 -15.98
N SER A 359 7.87 -15.73 -16.40
CA SER A 359 8.01 -17.17 -16.65
C SER A 359 8.74 -17.48 -17.97
N MET A 360 8.36 -16.78 -19.06
CA MET A 360 8.81 -17.08 -20.43
C MET A 360 9.90 -16.14 -20.95
N GLY A 361 10.31 -15.12 -20.19
CA GLY A 361 11.30 -14.12 -20.59
C GLY A 361 10.85 -13.15 -21.69
N MET A 362 9.61 -13.28 -22.22
CA MET A 362 9.05 -12.45 -23.29
C MET A 362 7.54 -12.26 -23.13
N THR A 363 6.96 -11.30 -23.86
CA THR A 363 5.51 -11.09 -23.84
C THR A 363 4.78 -12.21 -24.58
N ALA A 364 3.53 -12.50 -24.18
CA ALA A 364 2.71 -13.54 -24.80
C ALA A 364 2.51 -13.31 -26.30
N THR A 365 2.29 -12.06 -26.72
CA THR A 365 2.16 -11.72 -28.15
C THR A 365 3.44 -12.04 -28.94
N LYS A 366 4.62 -11.77 -28.38
CA LYS A 366 5.90 -12.13 -29.00
C LYS A 366 6.10 -13.64 -29.03
N TRP A 367 5.72 -14.32 -27.96
CA TRP A 367 5.81 -15.78 -27.86
C TRP A 367 4.91 -16.45 -28.91
N MET A 368 3.65 -16.04 -29.02
CA MET A 368 2.69 -16.56 -30.02
C MET A 368 3.17 -16.36 -31.44
N ARG A 369 3.75 -15.18 -31.76
CA ARG A 369 4.34 -14.91 -33.07
C ARG A 369 5.52 -15.83 -33.41
N ASN A 370 6.30 -16.21 -32.41
CA ASN A 370 7.46 -17.11 -32.59
C ASN A 370 7.07 -18.59 -32.66
N HIS A 371 5.92 -18.98 -32.10
CA HIS A 371 5.47 -20.38 -32.01
C HIS A 371 4.16 -20.62 -32.79
N GLY A 372 3.55 -19.59 -33.32
CA GLY A 372 2.32 -19.68 -34.11
C GLY A 372 2.60 -20.05 -35.55
N VAL A 373 1.80 -20.95 -36.11
CA VAL A 373 1.59 -21.07 -37.54
C VAL A 373 1.03 -19.73 -38.02
N ALA A 374 1.68 -19.09 -38.99
CA ALA A 374 1.38 -17.74 -39.45
C ALA A 374 -0.13 -17.51 -39.65
N GLY A 375 -0.76 -16.85 -38.71
CA GLY A 375 -2.09 -16.27 -38.83
C GLY A 375 -1.94 -14.77 -39.20
N PRO A 376 -2.92 -14.17 -39.89
CA PRO A 376 -2.79 -12.82 -40.44
C PRO A 376 -2.56 -11.79 -39.35
N ALA A 377 -1.55 -10.95 -39.56
CA ALA A 377 -1.34 -9.73 -38.79
C ALA A 377 -2.57 -8.80 -38.96
N ASN A 378 -3.21 -8.48 -37.88
CA ASN A 378 -4.02 -7.26 -37.72
C ASN A 378 -3.83 -6.70 -36.30
#